data_f62b8efacc011c428345f3a662b8331f
#
_entry.id   f62b8efacc011c428345f3a662b8331f
#
_cell.length_a   1.000
_cell.length_b   1.000
_cell.length_c   1.000
_cell.angle_alpha   90.00
_cell.angle_beta   90.00
_cell.angle_gamma   90.00
#
_symmetry.space_group_name_H-M   'P 1'
#
loop_
_entity.id
_entity.type
_entity.pdbx_description
1 polymer ?
#
loop_
_entity_poly.entity_id
_entity_poly.type
_entity_poly.pdbx_seq_one_letter_code
_entity_poly.pdbx_strand_id
1 'polypeptide(L)'
;MKKKVLIVGNGYVGGYVFAQLNSNTELDVTLESKATFDYTDEFYLRDYIKEQRFDYLINAQGFTGRPNVDQAEVEKEACWKYNVQVPLMFSRVCKDLDVQPIHITSGCIFTGYDKAWSEVDEPNYGVFNPDASFYSTSKHAFESVNDFGITIRIRMPFCDTLNDRSYITKIHKYDNLIQAVNSKTYIPDLVDFIELLVEEGRTGTDTVHFCNPEPLDTGGVIDLMRTFELENLNWKFVEFETLNCKANRSNCILDSTKVKEEYGFMLPNEEEAFKKALAAITA
;
A
#
# COMPACT_ATOMS: atom_id res chain seq x y z
N MET A 1 -5.58 10.72 27.19
CA MET A 1 -6.04 9.31 26.95
C MET A 1 -5.29 8.84 25.73
N LYS A 2 -4.87 7.57 25.70
CA LYS A 2 -4.24 6.99 24.51
C LYS A 2 -5.23 6.97 23.34
N LYS A 3 -4.73 7.22 22.14
CA LYS A 3 -5.54 7.01 20.94
C LYS A 3 -5.73 5.52 20.69
N LYS A 4 -6.97 5.10 20.42
CA LYS A 4 -7.31 3.71 20.12
C LYS A 4 -7.36 3.48 18.62
N VAL A 5 -6.55 2.55 18.14
CA VAL A 5 -6.37 2.28 16.72
C VAL A 5 -6.74 0.84 16.40
N LEU A 6 -7.69 0.65 15.52
CA LEU A 6 -8.01 -0.65 14.94
C LEU A 6 -7.31 -0.80 13.59
N ILE A 7 -6.45 -1.81 13.46
CA ILE A 7 -5.86 -2.19 12.19
C ILE A 7 -6.61 -3.42 11.66
N VAL A 8 -7.15 -3.32 10.45
CA VAL A 8 -7.84 -4.44 9.79
C VAL A 8 -6.98 -4.96 8.65
N GLY A 9 -6.60 -6.23 8.75
CA GLY A 9 -5.78 -6.91 7.76
C GLY A 9 -4.37 -7.26 8.25
N ASN A 10 -4.16 -8.51 8.66
CA ASN A 10 -2.86 -9.05 9.08
C ASN A 10 -2.07 -9.61 7.87
N GLY A 11 -1.92 -8.76 6.84
CA GLY A 11 -1.06 -9.04 5.68
C GLY A 11 0.34 -8.45 5.86
N TYR A 12 1.10 -8.40 4.75
CA TYR A 12 2.47 -7.87 4.74
C TYR A 12 2.56 -6.44 5.29
N VAL A 13 1.72 -5.52 4.78
CA VAL A 13 1.73 -4.13 5.24
C VAL A 13 1.09 -4.00 6.62
N GLY A 14 -0.12 -4.54 6.81
CA GLY A 14 -0.86 -4.36 8.08
C GLY A 14 -0.18 -5.02 9.27
N GLY A 15 0.44 -6.19 9.09
CA GLY A 15 1.21 -6.85 10.14
C GLY A 15 2.46 -6.05 10.54
N TYR A 16 3.14 -5.42 9.55
CA TYR A 16 4.28 -4.55 9.81
C TYR A 16 3.85 -3.27 10.54
N VAL A 17 2.80 -2.60 10.06
CA VAL A 17 2.23 -1.41 10.70
C VAL A 17 1.85 -1.72 12.15
N PHE A 18 1.18 -2.85 12.40
CA PHE A 18 0.82 -3.24 13.76
C PHE A 18 2.05 -3.44 14.65
N ALA A 19 3.04 -4.20 14.18
CA ALA A 19 4.22 -4.52 14.98
C ALA A 19 4.95 -3.26 15.45
N GLN A 20 5.00 -2.23 14.61
CA GLN A 20 5.66 -0.98 14.94
C GLN A 20 4.78 -0.06 15.81
N LEU A 21 3.53 0.22 15.41
CA LEU A 21 2.63 1.09 16.19
C LEU A 21 2.34 0.52 17.58
N ASN A 22 2.29 -0.80 17.75
CA ASN A 22 2.08 -1.43 19.05
C ASN A 22 3.25 -1.24 20.01
N SER A 23 4.43 -0.83 19.54
CA SER A 23 5.57 -0.45 20.37
C SER A 23 5.44 0.97 20.94
N ASN A 24 4.60 1.82 20.36
CA ASN A 24 4.34 3.16 20.86
C ASN A 24 3.42 3.10 22.10
N THR A 25 3.98 3.49 23.26
CA THR A 25 3.25 3.44 24.53
C THR A 25 2.10 4.44 24.64
N GLU A 26 2.00 5.41 23.76
CA GLU A 26 0.92 6.43 23.73
C GLU A 26 -0.29 5.97 22.93
N LEU A 27 -0.18 4.85 22.19
CA LEU A 27 -1.25 4.26 21.41
C LEU A 27 -1.81 3.00 22.08
N ASP A 28 -3.07 2.68 21.79
CA ASP A 28 -3.73 1.41 22.13
C ASP A 28 -4.14 0.74 20.81
N VAL A 29 -3.32 -0.18 20.34
CA VAL A 29 -3.41 -0.72 18.98
C VAL A 29 -3.96 -2.14 18.98
N THR A 30 -5.00 -2.38 18.21
CA THR A 30 -5.60 -3.71 18.02
C THR A 30 -5.46 -4.13 16.56
N LEU A 31 -5.02 -5.36 16.31
CA LEU A 31 -4.95 -5.95 14.98
C LEU A 31 -6.02 -7.03 14.81
N GLU A 32 -6.86 -6.85 13.80
CA GLU A 32 -7.86 -7.84 13.42
C GLU A 32 -7.63 -8.38 12.02
N SER A 33 -7.91 -9.66 11.88
CA SER A 33 -7.88 -10.37 10.60
C SER A 33 -9.18 -11.14 10.42
N LYS A 34 -9.46 -11.60 9.20
CA LYS A 34 -10.63 -12.44 8.94
C LYS A 34 -10.63 -13.75 9.76
N ALA A 35 -9.48 -14.20 10.24
CA ALA A 35 -9.37 -15.40 11.08
C ALA A 35 -9.75 -15.14 12.55
N THR A 36 -9.62 -13.90 13.01
CA THR A 36 -9.90 -13.49 14.39
C THR A 36 -11.26 -12.83 14.53
N PHE A 37 -11.70 -12.09 13.48
CA PHE A 37 -12.92 -11.30 13.50
C PHE A 37 -13.50 -11.16 12.10
N ASP A 38 -14.79 -11.46 11.91
CA ASP A 38 -15.44 -11.28 10.60
C ASP A 38 -15.80 -9.81 10.36
N TYR A 39 -14.81 -9.01 10.06
CA TYR A 39 -14.98 -7.59 9.73
C TYR A 39 -15.75 -7.36 8.41
N THR A 40 -16.17 -8.40 7.71
CA THR A 40 -17.02 -8.26 6.51
C THR A 40 -18.50 -8.23 6.83
N ASP A 41 -18.89 -8.53 8.06
CA ASP A 41 -20.23 -8.32 8.57
C ASP A 41 -20.33 -6.94 9.21
N GLU A 42 -21.19 -6.08 8.64
CA GLU A 42 -21.33 -4.70 9.06
C GLU A 42 -21.85 -4.55 10.50
N PHE A 43 -22.76 -5.44 10.94
CA PHE A 43 -23.31 -5.38 12.30
C PHE A 43 -22.23 -5.68 13.34
N TYR A 44 -21.46 -6.75 13.13
CA TYR A 44 -20.37 -7.09 14.03
C TYR A 44 -19.29 -6.01 14.05
N LEU A 45 -18.91 -5.46 12.90
CA LEU A 45 -17.94 -4.38 12.84
C LEU A 45 -18.43 -3.14 13.61
N ARG A 46 -19.68 -2.76 13.41
CA ARG A 46 -20.28 -1.59 14.04
C ARG A 46 -20.34 -1.74 15.56
N ASP A 47 -20.80 -2.89 16.05
CA ASP A 47 -20.86 -3.16 17.48
C ASP A 47 -19.46 -3.21 18.10
N TYR A 48 -18.51 -3.86 17.43
CA TYR A 48 -17.13 -3.93 17.89
C TYR A 48 -16.46 -2.55 18.00
N ILE A 49 -16.61 -1.71 16.98
CA ILE A 49 -16.08 -0.34 17.01
C ILE A 49 -16.69 0.47 18.16
N LYS A 50 -18.01 0.37 18.39
CA LYS A 50 -18.69 1.06 19.49
C LYS A 50 -18.23 0.59 20.87
N GLU A 51 -18.15 -0.73 21.09
CA GLU A 51 -17.73 -1.31 22.36
C GLU A 51 -16.32 -0.94 22.72
N GLN A 52 -15.39 -1.03 21.76
CA GLN A 52 -13.99 -0.74 21.96
C GLN A 52 -13.65 0.75 21.94
N ARG A 53 -14.51 1.60 21.35
CA ARG A 53 -14.33 3.05 21.22
C ARG A 53 -13.04 3.43 20.52
N PHE A 54 -12.83 2.91 19.32
CA PHE A 54 -11.70 3.29 18.49
C PHE A 54 -11.81 4.74 18.01
N ASP A 55 -10.66 5.43 17.93
CA ASP A 55 -10.52 6.74 17.33
C ASP A 55 -10.21 6.62 15.82
N TYR A 56 -9.45 5.57 15.44
CA TYR A 56 -9.00 5.33 14.07
C TYR A 56 -9.25 3.89 13.65
N LEU A 57 -9.54 3.71 12.34
CA LEU A 57 -9.55 2.41 11.67
C LEU A 57 -8.53 2.45 10.52
N ILE A 58 -7.43 1.72 10.61
CA ILE A 58 -6.45 1.57 9.53
C ILE A 58 -6.84 0.35 8.69
N ASN A 59 -7.28 0.60 7.47
CA ASN A 59 -7.62 -0.45 6.52
C ASN A 59 -6.38 -0.87 5.72
N ALA A 60 -5.71 -1.92 6.16
CA ALA A 60 -4.60 -2.58 5.48
C ALA A 60 -5.02 -3.91 4.83
N GLN A 61 -6.34 -4.22 4.83
CA GLN A 61 -6.88 -5.37 4.13
C GLN A 61 -7.04 -5.10 2.62
N GLY A 62 -7.06 -6.14 1.83
CA GLY A 62 -7.33 -6.07 0.41
C GLY A 62 -6.97 -7.37 -0.28
N PHE A 63 -7.44 -7.51 -1.50
CA PHE A 63 -7.14 -8.65 -2.36
C PHE A 63 -6.10 -8.26 -3.40
N THR A 64 -4.90 -8.81 -3.30
CA THR A 64 -3.83 -8.67 -4.29
C THR A 64 -3.56 -9.97 -5.05
N GLY A 65 -4.26 -11.05 -4.67
CA GLY A 65 -4.05 -12.41 -5.18
C GLY A 65 -2.78 -13.10 -4.66
N ARG A 66 -2.71 -14.39 -4.89
CA ARG A 66 -1.54 -15.23 -4.62
C ARG A 66 -1.29 -16.14 -5.82
N PRO A 67 -0.06 -16.28 -6.33
CA PRO A 67 1.19 -15.68 -5.81
C PRO A 67 1.33 -14.18 -6.10
N ASN A 68 0.61 -13.63 -7.06
CA ASN A 68 0.70 -12.24 -7.50
C ASN A 68 -0.66 -11.69 -7.97
N VAL A 69 -0.68 -10.50 -8.59
CA VAL A 69 -1.87 -9.79 -9.04
C VAL A 69 -2.63 -10.51 -10.17
N ASP A 70 -2.03 -11.47 -10.85
CA ASP A 70 -2.70 -12.28 -11.89
C ASP A 70 -3.93 -13.04 -11.35
N GLN A 71 -3.93 -13.34 -10.05
CA GLN A 71 -5.06 -13.99 -9.40
C GLN A 71 -6.31 -13.09 -9.35
N ALA A 72 -6.15 -11.79 -9.40
CA ALA A 72 -7.28 -10.86 -9.47
C ALA A 72 -8.08 -11.00 -10.77
N GLU A 73 -7.44 -11.46 -11.87
CA GLU A 73 -8.13 -11.76 -13.12
C GLU A 73 -8.96 -13.05 -13.05
N VAL A 74 -8.64 -13.93 -12.11
CA VAL A 74 -9.32 -15.22 -11.91
C VAL A 74 -10.40 -15.12 -10.83
N GLU A 75 -10.09 -14.48 -9.70
CA GLU A 75 -10.98 -14.35 -8.53
C GLU A 75 -11.60 -12.95 -8.46
N LYS A 76 -12.25 -12.51 -9.54
CA LYS A 76 -12.80 -11.15 -9.67
C LYS A 76 -13.81 -10.81 -8.59
N GLU A 77 -14.66 -11.75 -8.20
CA GLU A 77 -15.65 -11.56 -7.13
C GLU A 77 -14.97 -11.25 -5.78
N ALA A 78 -13.98 -12.05 -5.40
CA ALA A 78 -13.21 -11.83 -4.17
C ALA A 78 -12.43 -10.50 -4.23
N CYS A 79 -11.81 -10.21 -5.39
CA CYS A 79 -11.12 -8.95 -5.61
C CYS A 79 -12.06 -7.75 -5.44
N TRP A 80 -13.25 -7.79 -6.04
CA TRP A 80 -14.26 -6.74 -5.90
C TRP A 80 -14.75 -6.61 -4.46
N LYS A 81 -15.10 -7.72 -3.81
CA LYS A 81 -15.55 -7.71 -2.42
C LYS A 81 -14.55 -7.01 -1.51
N TYR A 82 -13.28 -7.45 -1.55
CA TYR A 82 -12.27 -6.96 -0.60
C TYR A 82 -11.62 -5.64 -0.98
N ASN A 83 -11.63 -5.25 -2.25
CA ASN A 83 -11.05 -3.97 -2.67
C ASN A 83 -12.06 -2.85 -2.84
N VAL A 84 -13.37 -3.16 -2.93
CA VAL A 84 -14.43 -2.16 -3.13
C VAL A 84 -15.45 -2.20 -2.02
N GLN A 85 -16.20 -3.29 -1.87
CA GLN A 85 -17.35 -3.34 -0.98
C GLN A 85 -16.97 -3.19 0.49
N VAL A 86 -15.97 -3.93 0.95
CA VAL A 86 -15.51 -3.91 2.34
C VAL A 86 -14.93 -2.54 2.74
N PRO A 87 -13.99 -1.93 1.99
CA PRO A 87 -13.48 -0.61 2.36
C PRO A 87 -14.55 0.50 2.29
N LEU A 88 -15.53 0.45 1.38
CA LEU A 88 -16.67 1.38 1.39
C LEU A 88 -17.55 1.20 2.63
N MET A 89 -17.76 -0.04 3.06
CA MET A 89 -18.45 -0.31 4.31
C MET A 89 -17.68 0.27 5.51
N PHE A 90 -16.36 0.14 5.54
CA PHE A 90 -15.53 0.75 6.59
C PHE A 90 -15.70 2.27 6.64
N SER A 91 -15.63 2.95 5.49
CA SER A 91 -15.83 4.40 5.41
C SER A 91 -17.20 4.81 5.97
N ARG A 92 -18.27 4.10 5.55
CA ARG A 92 -19.63 4.38 6.01
C ARG A 92 -19.79 4.16 7.52
N VAL A 93 -19.34 3.01 8.03
CA VAL A 93 -19.45 2.69 9.47
C VAL A 93 -18.63 3.67 10.29
N CYS A 94 -17.42 4.01 9.87
CA CYS A 94 -16.58 4.97 10.55
C CYS A 94 -17.20 6.38 10.56
N LYS A 95 -17.76 6.83 9.43
CA LYS A 95 -18.47 8.11 9.32
C LYS A 95 -19.64 8.21 10.30
N ASP A 96 -20.44 7.14 10.40
CA ASP A 96 -21.58 7.09 11.32
C ASP A 96 -21.18 7.06 12.81
N LEU A 97 -19.98 6.61 13.12
CA LEU A 97 -19.48 6.43 14.49
C LEU A 97 -18.43 7.46 14.92
N ASP A 98 -18.16 8.46 14.08
CA ASP A 98 -17.13 9.49 14.32
C ASP A 98 -15.73 8.88 14.55
N VAL A 99 -15.41 7.85 13.78
CA VAL A 99 -14.10 7.19 13.73
C VAL A 99 -13.38 7.57 12.45
N GLN A 100 -12.10 7.88 12.49
CA GLN A 100 -11.34 8.25 11.30
C GLN A 100 -10.79 7.01 10.57
N PRO A 101 -11.24 6.70 9.35
CA PRO A 101 -10.63 5.65 8.56
C PRO A 101 -9.39 6.16 7.81
N ILE A 102 -8.35 5.33 7.76
CA ILE A 102 -7.15 5.49 6.94
C ILE A 102 -7.07 4.27 6.03
N HIS A 103 -7.24 4.46 4.72
CA HIS A 103 -7.22 3.39 3.74
C HIS A 103 -5.86 3.30 3.06
N ILE A 104 -5.15 2.19 3.23
CA ILE A 104 -3.94 1.91 2.46
C ILE A 104 -4.36 1.33 1.11
N THR A 105 -4.18 2.12 0.05
CA THR A 105 -4.57 1.77 -1.32
C THR A 105 -3.34 1.64 -2.24
N SER A 106 -3.52 1.80 -3.53
CA SER A 106 -2.44 1.59 -4.48
C SER A 106 -2.44 2.62 -5.61
N GLY A 107 -1.29 3.18 -5.91
CA GLY A 107 -1.10 4.00 -7.11
C GLY A 107 -1.07 3.23 -8.43
N CYS A 108 -1.40 1.93 -8.45
CA CYS A 108 -1.54 1.17 -9.69
C CYS A 108 -2.75 1.58 -10.56
N ILE A 109 -3.48 2.60 -10.14
CA ILE A 109 -4.54 3.25 -10.91
C ILE A 109 -4.01 4.30 -11.90
N PHE A 110 -2.70 4.49 -11.96
CA PHE A 110 -2.01 5.32 -12.94
C PHE A 110 -1.07 4.49 -13.80
N THR A 111 -0.86 4.91 -15.05
CA THR A 111 0.14 4.35 -15.97
C THR A 111 0.70 5.44 -16.89
N GLY A 112 1.92 5.21 -17.40
CA GLY A 112 2.63 6.15 -18.28
C GLY A 112 3.60 7.05 -17.54
N TYR A 113 4.52 7.64 -18.32
CA TYR A 113 5.62 8.49 -17.86
C TYR A 113 5.55 9.92 -18.40
N ASP A 114 4.37 10.35 -18.85
CA ASP A 114 4.18 11.72 -19.38
C ASP A 114 4.47 12.78 -18.30
N LYS A 115 4.30 12.38 -17.07
CA LYS A 115 4.61 13.17 -15.86
C LYS A 115 4.73 12.28 -14.64
N ALA A 116 5.18 12.82 -13.52
CA ALA A 116 4.88 12.26 -12.19
C ALA A 116 3.41 12.58 -11.86
N TRP A 117 2.63 11.54 -11.55
CA TRP A 117 1.19 11.67 -11.25
C TRP A 117 0.98 12.19 -9.84
N SER A 118 0.20 13.26 -9.69
CA SER A 118 -0.17 13.87 -8.41
C SER A 118 -1.58 13.44 -7.96
N GLU A 119 -1.95 13.80 -6.74
CA GLU A 119 -3.25 13.44 -6.15
C GLU A 119 -4.43 14.12 -6.84
N VAL A 120 -4.19 15.26 -7.50
CA VAL A 120 -5.23 16.00 -8.25
C VAL A 120 -5.45 15.46 -9.65
N ASP A 121 -4.61 14.56 -10.12
CA ASP A 121 -4.76 13.96 -11.43
C ASP A 121 -5.83 12.87 -11.44
N GLU A 122 -6.63 12.84 -12.50
CA GLU A 122 -7.60 11.77 -12.70
C GLU A 122 -6.87 10.45 -13.01
N PRO A 123 -7.21 9.35 -12.30
CA PRO A 123 -6.66 8.05 -12.60
C PRO A 123 -6.92 7.61 -14.05
N ASN A 124 -5.87 7.24 -14.75
CA ASN A 124 -5.92 6.86 -16.17
C ASN A 124 -5.82 5.34 -16.40
N TYR A 125 -5.67 4.53 -15.32
CA TYR A 125 -5.51 3.08 -15.42
C TYR A 125 -6.43 2.38 -14.41
N GLY A 126 -7.71 2.24 -14.77
CA GLY A 126 -8.74 1.70 -13.90
C GLY A 126 -10.06 1.46 -14.63
N VAL A 127 -11.17 1.89 -14.07
CA VAL A 127 -12.55 1.58 -14.52
C VAL A 127 -12.80 1.89 -16.01
N PHE A 128 -12.20 2.96 -16.51
CA PHE A 128 -12.44 3.41 -17.90
C PHE A 128 -11.33 3.00 -18.88
N ASN A 129 -10.33 2.26 -18.41
CA ASN A 129 -9.23 1.79 -19.26
C ASN A 129 -9.37 0.28 -19.50
N PRO A 130 -9.61 -0.17 -20.75
CA PRO A 130 -9.82 -1.59 -21.07
C PRO A 130 -8.57 -2.45 -20.82
N ASP A 131 -7.39 -1.87 -20.82
CA ASP A 131 -6.12 -2.57 -20.59
C ASP A 131 -5.76 -2.66 -19.10
N ALA A 132 -6.53 -1.99 -18.23
CA ALA A 132 -6.28 -2.04 -16.80
C ALA A 132 -6.52 -3.44 -16.23
N SER A 133 -5.63 -3.88 -15.33
CA SER A 133 -5.88 -5.11 -14.57
C SER A 133 -7.16 -4.98 -13.73
N PHE A 134 -7.81 -6.10 -13.46
CA PHE A 134 -8.99 -6.09 -12.59
C PHE A 134 -8.66 -5.59 -11.17
N TYR A 135 -7.43 -5.82 -10.72
CA TYR A 135 -6.93 -5.23 -9.48
C TYR A 135 -6.94 -3.69 -9.53
N SER A 136 -6.36 -3.10 -10.58
CA SER A 136 -6.36 -1.63 -10.76
C SER A 136 -7.78 -1.09 -10.90
N THR A 137 -8.63 -1.76 -11.66
CA THR A 137 -10.05 -1.43 -11.80
C THR A 137 -10.76 -1.42 -10.44
N SER A 138 -10.54 -2.43 -9.60
CA SER A 138 -11.16 -2.50 -8.28
C SER A 138 -10.68 -1.39 -7.34
N LYS A 139 -9.39 -1.06 -7.37
CA LYS A 139 -8.83 0.03 -6.55
C LYS A 139 -9.36 1.40 -6.99
N HIS A 140 -9.41 1.65 -8.31
CA HIS A 140 -10.00 2.87 -8.84
C HIS A 140 -11.50 2.97 -8.53
N ALA A 141 -12.26 1.86 -8.66
CA ALA A 141 -13.69 1.85 -8.36
C ALA A 141 -13.98 2.22 -6.90
N PHE A 142 -13.18 1.74 -5.93
CA PHE A 142 -13.31 2.17 -4.55
C PHE A 142 -13.08 3.68 -4.40
N GLU A 143 -11.97 4.18 -4.91
CA GLU A 143 -11.58 5.57 -4.74
C GLU A 143 -12.54 6.54 -5.45
N SER A 144 -13.14 6.14 -6.58
CA SER A 144 -14.09 6.97 -7.34
C SER A 144 -15.39 7.26 -6.59
N VAL A 145 -15.74 6.46 -5.59
CA VAL A 145 -17.01 6.60 -4.85
C VAL A 145 -16.81 6.76 -3.34
N ASN A 146 -15.57 6.65 -2.84
CA ASN A 146 -15.28 6.86 -1.44
C ASN A 146 -15.29 8.35 -1.10
N ASP A 147 -16.14 8.75 -0.15
CA ASP A 147 -16.34 10.15 0.24
C ASP A 147 -15.87 10.46 1.66
N PHE A 148 -15.22 9.49 2.35
CA PHE A 148 -14.79 9.68 3.72
C PHE A 148 -13.52 8.90 4.06
N GLY A 149 -12.58 9.57 4.73
CA GLY A 149 -11.34 9.00 5.23
C GLY A 149 -10.10 9.42 4.44
N ILE A 150 -8.94 9.21 5.05
CA ILE A 150 -7.64 9.46 4.42
C ILE A 150 -7.26 8.24 3.57
N THR A 151 -7.00 8.45 2.29
CA THR A 151 -6.57 7.43 1.35
C THR A 151 -5.08 7.58 1.08
N ILE A 152 -4.27 6.57 1.43
CA ILE A 152 -2.83 6.55 1.21
C ILE A 152 -2.52 5.61 0.04
N ARG A 153 -2.09 6.15 -1.09
CA ARG A 153 -1.70 5.40 -2.28
C ARG A 153 -0.23 5.03 -2.19
N ILE A 154 0.06 3.75 -1.97
CA ILE A 154 1.41 3.19 -1.96
C ILE A 154 1.71 2.46 -3.27
N ARG A 155 3.00 2.21 -3.57
CA ARG A 155 3.42 1.35 -4.69
C ARG A 155 4.56 0.43 -4.29
N MET A 156 4.55 -0.77 -4.86
CA MET A 156 5.67 -1.74 -4.77
C MET A 156 6.36 -1.72 -3.40
N PRO A 157 5.62 -2.02 -2.31
CA PRO A 157 6.13 -1.84 -0.95
C PRO A 157 7.33 -2.75 -0.67
N PHE A 158 8.32 -2.21 0.06
CA PHE A 158 9.47 -2.93 0.55
C PHE A 158 9.78 -2.55 2.01
N CYS A 159 10.50 -3.39 2.72
CA CYS A 159 10.87 -3.17 4.11
C CYS A 159 12.26 -3.74 4.41
N ASP A 160 12.67 -3.59 5.65
CA ASP A 160 13.94 -4.00 6.25
C ASP A 160 13.99 -5.50 6.65
N THR A 161 13.00 -6.27 6.25
CA THR A 161 12.95 -7.72 6.49
C THR A 161 12.57 -8.48 5.21
N LEU A 162 13.06 -9.71 5.06
CA LEU A 162 12.68 -10.56 3.94
C LEU A 162 11.24 -11.04 4.10
N ASN A 163 10.43 -10.78 3.09
CA ASN A 163 9.04 -11.22 2.99
C ASN A 163 8.67 -11.45 1.53
N ASP A 164 7.95 -12.51 1.22
CA ASP A 164 7.56 -12.85 -0.16
C ASP A 164 6.75 -11.76 -0.87
N ARG A 165 6.17 -10.83 -0.14
CA ARG A 165 5.44 -9.69 -0.67
C ARG A 165 6.30 -8.45 -0.87
N SER A 166 7.49 -8.38 -0.24
CA SER A 166 8.45 -7.28 -0.39
C SER A 166 8.98 -7.20 -1.82
N TYR A 167 9.10 -5.98 -2.34
CA TYR A 167 9.70 -5.75 -3.66
C TYR A 167 11.14 -6.26 -3.72
N ILE A 168 11.97 -6.03 -2.68
CA ILE A 168 13.35 -6.54 -2.60
C ILE A 168 13.37 -8.06 -2.72
N THR A 169 12.54 -8.76 -1.94
CA THR A 169 12.50 -10.23 -1.97
C THR A 169 12.05 -10.77 -3.33
N LYS A 170 11.11 -10.08 -4.00
CA LYS A 170 10.67 -10.47 -5.35
C LYS A 170 11.78 -10.30 -6.37
N ILE A 171 12.46 -9.17 -6.38
CA ILE A 171 13.61 -8.94 -7.26
C ILE A 171 14.69 -10.01 -7.01
N HIS A 172 15.01 -10.30 -5.75
CA HIS A 172 15.98 -11.33 -5.39
C HIS A 172 15.60 -12.73 -5.91
N LYS A 173 14.30 -13.09 -5.89
CA LYS A 173 13.81 -14.42 -6.27
C LYS A 173 13.55 -14.61 -7.77
N TYR A 174 13.30 -13.54 -8.51
CA TYR A 174 12.92 -13.65 -9.92
C TYR A 174 14.17 -13.62 -10.82
N ASP A 175 14.26 -14.55 -11.76
CA ASP A 175 15.31 -14.56 -12.77
C ASP A 175 15.00 -13.57 -13.92
N ASN A 176 13.74 -13.46 -14.31
CA ASN A 176 13.29 -12.59 -15.40
C ASN A 176 12.71 -11.29 -14.82
N LEU A 177 13.28 -10.18 -15.17
CA LEU A 177 12.94 -8.85 -14.70
C LEU A 177 12.59 -7.93 -15.87
N ILE A 178 11.71 -6.95 -15.61
CA ILE A 178 11.36 -5.92 -16.58
C ILE A 178 12.11 -4.66 -16.19
N GLN A 179 12.79 -4.05 -17.18
CA GLN A 179 13.39 -2.74 -16.99
C GLN A 179 12.30 -1.67 -17.01
N ALA A 180 12.02 -1.11 -15.85
CA ALA A 180 11.00 -0.08 -15.69
C ALA A 180 11.32 0.82 -14.49
N VAL A 181 10.95 2.10 -14.62
CA VAL A 181 10.93 3.03 -13.48
C VAL A 181 9.55 2.98 -12.84
N ASN A 182 9.49 2.80 -11.56
CA ASN A 182 8.25 2.84 -10.79
C ASN A 182 8.52 3.44 -9.43
N SER A 183 7.62 4.24 -8.90
CA SER A 183 7.67 4.64 -7.51
C SER A 183 7.54 3.43 -6.58
N LYS A 184 8.23 3.45 -5.45
CA LYS A 184 8.19 2.40 -4.43
C LYS A 184 7.99 3.04 -3.05
N THR A 185 7.46 2.25 -2.13
CA THR A 185 7.16 2.70 -0.76
C THR A 185 7.96 1.89 0.24
N TYR A 186 8.79 2.55 1.02
CA TYR A 186 9.44 1.97 2.19
C TYR A 186 8.44 1.92 3.34
N ILE A 187 8.10 0.71 3.81
CA ILE A 187 7.04 0.52 4.82
C ILE A 187 7.38 1.17 6.17
N PRO A 188 8.62 1.15 6.68
CA PRO A 188 8.94 1.89 7.89
C PRO A 188 8.55 3.38 7.83
N ASP A 189 8.90 4.09 6.75
CA ASP A 189 8.51 5.49 6.58
C ASP A 189 6.96 5.65 6.53
N LEU A 190 6.25 4.68 5.94
CA LEU A 190 4.78 4.67 5.95
C LEU A 190 4.21 4.54 7.37
N VAL A 191 4.84 3.74 8.22
CA VAL A 191 4.43 3.62 9.64
C VAL A 191 4.60 4.93 10.35
N ASP A 192 5.78 5.56 10.22
CA ASP A 192 6.07 6.85 10.85
C ASP A 192 5.06 7.93 10.41
N PHE A 193 4.66 7.90 9.12
CA PHE A 193 3.64 8.81 8.61
C PHE A 193 2.24 8.51 9.17
N ILE A 194 1.85 7.24 9.26
CA ILE A 194 0.57 6.86 9.87
C ILE A 194 0.54 7.25 11.36
N GLU A 195 1.65 7.05 12.07
CA GLU A 195 1.80 7.46 13.47
C GLU A 195 1.61 8.98 13.61
N LEU A 196 2.26 9.78 12.77
CA LEU A 196 2.08 11.22 12.71
C LEU A 196 0.60 11.62 12.53
N LEU A 197 -0.11 10.98 11.58
CA LEU A 197 -1.54 11.26 11.34
C LEU A 197 -2.39 11.01 12.60
N VAL A 198 -2.11 9.92 13.31
CA VAL A 198 -2.83 9.55 14.53
C VAL A 198 -2.48 10.48 15.68
N GLU A 199 -1.21 10.78 15.89
CA GLU A 199 -0.74 11.66 16.98
C GLU A 199 -1.23 13.09 16.84
N GLU A 200 -1.19 13.64 15.62
CA GLU A 200 -1.70 14.98 15.33
C GLU A 200 -3.24 15.05 15.32
N GLY A 201 -3.92 13.90 15.42
CA GLY A 201 -5.38 13.86 15.37
C GLY A 201 -5.95 14.26 14.01
N ARG A 202 -5.24 13.92 12.91
CA ARG A 202 -5.70 14.22 11.55
C ARG A 202 -6.99 13.49 11.23
N THR A 203 -7.99 14.26 10.78
CA THR A 203 -9.32 13.75 10.43
C THR A 203 -9.80 14.37 9.11
N GLY A 204 -10.88 13.80 8.56
CA GLY A 204 -11.50 14.28 7.33
C GLY A 204 -11.23 13.37 6.14
N THR A 205 -11.38 13.94 4.95
CA THR A 205 -11.21 13.23 3.67
C THR A 205 -10.03 13.83 2.93
N ASP A 206 -9.05 12.99 2.62
CA ASP A 206 -7.89 13.38 1.84
C ASP A 206 -7.31 12.19 1.06
N THR A 207 -6.53 12.47 0.03
CA THR A 207 -5.75 11.49 -0.73
C THR A 207 -4.28 11.89 -0.72
N VAL A 208 -3.40 10.92 -0.46
CA VAL A 208 -1.96 11.13 -0.36
C VAL A 208 -1.21 10.07 -1.16
N HIS A 209 -0.30 10.49 -2.02
CA HIS A 209 0.68 9.61 -2.64
C HIS A 209 1.86 9.42 -1.68
N PHE A 210 2.03 8.20 -1.19
CA PHE A 210 3.11 7.89 -0.26
C PHE A 210 4.14 6.96 -0.91
N CYS A 211 5.10 7.55 -1.57
CA CYS A 211 6.21 6.85 -2.23
C CYS A 211 7.51 7.64 -1.99
N ASN A 212 8.62 6.93 -1.85
CA ASN A 212 9.92 7.59 -1.73
C ASN A 212 10.24 8.34 -3.03
N PRO A 213 10.67 9.62 -2.97
CA PRO A 213 10.98 10.41 -4.15
C PRO A 213 12.22 9.90 -4.89
N GLU A 214 12.43 10.41 -6.12
CA GLU A 214 13.56 10.05 -6.98
C GLU A 214 13.63 8.54 -7.28
N PRO A 215 12.59 7.98 -7.96
CA PRO A 215 12.47 6.54 -8.13
C PRO A 215 13.60 5.96 -9.00
N LEU A 216 14.18 4.87 -8.53
CA LEU A 216 15.15 4.08 -9.27
C LEU A 216 14.44 3.20 -10.31
N ASP A 217 15.10 2.93 -11.43
CA ASP A 217 14.69 1.85 -12.31
C ASP A 217 15.11 0.47 -11.74
N THR A 218 14.67 -0.59 -12.37
CA THR A 218 14.97 -1.95 -11.90
C THR A 218 16.49 -2.20 -11.91
N GLY A 219 17.22 -1.64 -12.87
CA GLY A 219 18.70 -1.77 -12.96
C GLY A 219 19.39 -1.10 -11.77
N GLY A 220 19.00 0.13 -11.43
CA GLY A 220 19.53 0.84 -10.27
C GLY A 220 19.29 0.11 -8.95
N VAL A 221 18.10 -0.53 -8.79
CA VAL A 221 17.84 -1.37 -7.62
C VAL A 221 18.75 -2.60 -7.58
N ILE A 222 18.97 -3.26 -8.72
CA ILE A 222 19.87 -4.41 -8.83
C ILE A 222 21.31 -4.00 -8.46
N ASP A 223 21.77 -2.85 -8.93
CA ASP A 223 23.12 -2.37 -8.63
C ASP A 223 23.29 -2.10 -7.13
N LEU A 224 22.28 -1.55 -6.47
CA LEU A 224 22.29 -1.43 -5.01
C LEU A 224 22.30 -2.80 -4.33
N MET A 225 21.45 -3.74 -4.74
CA MET A 225 21.43 -5.09 -4.16
C MET A 225 22.78 -5.81 -4.27
N ARG A 226 23.51 -5.60 -5.36
CA ARG A 226 24.88 -6.13 -5.53
C ARG A 226 25.86 -5.54 -4.53
N THR A 227 25.75 -4.26 -4.22
CA THR A 227 26.64 -3.62 -3.23
C THR A 227 26.42 -4.16 -1.82
N PHE A 228 25.27 -4.78 -1.55
CA PHE A 228 24.94 -5.45 -0.29
C PHE A 228 25.00 -6.98 -0.37
N GLU A 229 25.65 -7.52 -1.41
CA GLU A 229 25.81 -8.97 -1.60
C GLU A 229 24.49 -9.76 -1.65
N LEU A 230 23.37 -9.08 -1.99
CA LEU A 230 22.05 -9.67 -2.15
C LEU A 230 21.70 -9.82 -3.63
N GLU A 231 22.57 -10.48 -4.40
CA GLU A 231 22.36 -10.66 -5.83
C GLU A 231 21.78 -12.04 -6.18
N ASN A 232 21.06 -12.09 -7.30
CA ASN A 232 20.71 -13.33 -7.99
C ASN A 232 21.49 -13.37 -9.31
N LEU A 233 22.41 -14.33 -9.46
CA LEU A 233 23.28 -14.46 -10.62
C LEU A 233 22.55 -14.79 -11.93
N ASN A 234 21.25 -15.16 -11.84
CA ASN A 234 20.43 -15.52 -13.00
C ASN A 234 19.61 -14.35 -13.58
N TRP A 235 19.69 -13.14 -13.00
CA TRP A 235 18.92 -11.99 -13.46
C TRP A 235 19.08 -11.72 -14.95
N LYS A 236 17.94 -11.59 -15.65
CA LYS A 236 17.84 -11.22 -17.05
C LYS A 236 16.74 -10.20 -17.23
N PHE A 237 16.99 -9.15 -18.00
CA PHE A 237 15.95 -8.26 -18.47
C PHE A 237 15.24 -8.91 -19.66
N VAL A 238 13.91 -8.88 -19.60
CA VAL A 238 13.03 -9.43 -20.64
C VAL A 238 11.92 -8.44 -20.95
N GLU A 239 11.35 -8.53 -22.14
CA GLU A 239 10.15 -7.79 -22.50
C GLU A 239 8.94 -8.36 -21.76
N PHE A 240 7.99 -7.48 -21.37
CA PHE A 240 6.82 -7.87 -20.59
C PHE A 240 6.00 -8.96 -21.29
N GLU A 241 5.87 -8.87 -22.60
CA GLU A 241 5.10 -9.78 -23.46
C GLU A 241 5.66 -11.21 -23.43
N THR A 242 6.91 -11.37 -23.05
CA THR A 242 7.54 -12.71 -22.90
C THR A 242 7.16 -13.39 -21.57
N LEU A 243 6.63 -12.62 -20.63
CA LEU A 243 6.11 -13.12 -19.37
C LEU A 243 4.65 -13.55 -19.58
N ASN A 244 4.33 -14.77 -19.26
CA ASN A 244 2.95 -15.27 -19.37
C ASN A 244 2.08 -14.73 -18.21
N CYS A 245 1.91 -13.41 -18.15
CA CYS A 245 1.11 -12.71 -17.15
C CYS A 245 -0.34 -12.62 -17.62
N LYS A 246 -1.30 -12.86 -16.71
CA LYS A 246 -2.73 -12.69 -16.99
C LYS A 246 -3.17 -11.22 -16.82
N ALA A 247 -2.59 -10.53 -15.85
CA ALA A 247 -2.88 -9.14 -15.56
C ALA A 247 -1.83 -8.23 -16.20
N ASN A 248 -2.27 -7.21 -16.90
CA ASN A 248 -1.38 -6.14 -17.33
C ASN A 248 -0.78 -5.39 -16.13
N ARG A 249 0.34 -4.73 -16.35
CA ARG A 249 1.06 -4.00 -15.30
C ARG A 249 0.98 -2.50 -15.52
N SER A 250 0.76 -1.80 -14.44
CA SER A 250 0.87 -0.35 -14.37
C SER A 250 2.34 0.02 -14.14
N ASN A 251 2.86 0.93 -14.94
CA ASN A 251 4.18 1.53 -14.75
C ASN A 251 4.02 3.04 -14.69
N CYS A 252 4.38 3.65 -13.58
CA CYS A 252 4.26 5.09 -13.40
C CYS A 252 5.11 5.60 -12.24
N ILE A 253 5.29 6.91 -12.22
CA ILE A 253 5.88 7.67 -11.13
C ILE A 253 4.77 8.46 -10.45
N LEU A 254 4.68 8.38 -9.12
CA LEU A 254 3.80 9.20 -8.30
C LEU A 254 4.58 10.39 -7.72
N ASP A 255 3.97 11.55 -7.74
CA ASP A 255 4.46 12.72 -7.03
C ASP A 255 4.05 12.65 -5.56
N SER A 256 5.00 12.68 -4.65
CA SER A 256 4.80 12.62 -3.20
C SER A 256 5.06 13.98 -2.52
N THR A 257 5.12 15.06 -3.29
CA THR A 257 5.43 16.41 -2.78
C THR A 257 4.46 16.85 -1.69
N LYS A 258 3.19 16.46 -1.80
CA LYS A 258 2.13 16.75 -0.84
C LYS A 258 2.46 16.27 0.59
N VAL A 259 3.13 15.14 0.74
CA VAL A 259 3.54 14.60 2.05
C VAL A 259 4.41 15.60 2.81
N LYS A 260 5.32 16.27 2.11
CA LYS A 260 6.17 17.31 2.70
C LYS A 260 5.41 18.62 2.88
N GLU A 261 4.69 19.08 1.87
CA GLU A 261 4.12 20.43 1.84
C GLU A 261 2.93 20.58 2.80
N GLU A 262 2.06 19.57 2.90
CA GLU A 262 0.84 19.67 3.71
C GLU A 262 0.95 18.96 5.08
N TYR A 263 1.82 17.97 5.18
CA TYR A 263 1.99 17.18 6.40
C TYR A 263 3.33 17.43 7.11
N GLY A 264 4.26 18.18 6.48
CA GLY A 264 5.58 18.44 7.05
C GLY A 264 6.46 17.19 7.20
N PHE A 265 6.07 16.06 6.59
CA PHE A 265 6.79 14.81 6.72
C PHE A 265 7.85 14.67 5.61
N MET A 266 9.10 14.44 6.02
CA MET A 266 10.24 14.37 5.10
C MET A 266 10.55 12.92 4.74
N LEU A 267 10.25 12.55 3.49
CA LEU A 267 10.62 11.26 2.96
C LEU A 267 12.11 11.27 2.52
N PRO A 268 12.90 10.23 2.86
CA PRO A 268 14.17 10.01 2.21
C PRO A 268 13.96 9.67 0.74
N ASN A 269 14.94 9.95 -0.12
CA ASN A 269 14.86 9.48 -1.50
C ASN A 269 14.88 7.95 -1.58
N GLU A 270 14.49 7.40 -2.72
CA GLU A 270 14.33 5.95 -2.86
C GLU A 270 15.65 5.20 -2.68
N GLU A 271 16.78 5.78 -3.13
CA GLU A 271 18.11 5.17 -2.96
C GLU A 271 18.49 5.07 -1.47
N GLU A 272 18.27 6.12 -0.69
CA GLU A 272 18.51 6.12 0.76
C GLU A 272 17.63 5.10 1.49
N ALA A 273 16.36 5.02 1.11
CA ALA A 273 15.41 4.06 1.68
C ALA A 273 15.83 2.61 1.37
N PHE A 274 16.28 2.33 0.12
CA PHE A 274 16.83 1.00 -0.24
C PHE A 274 18.09 0.67 0.54
N LYS A 275 19.03 1.61 0.69
CA LYS A 275 20.24 1.40 1.48
C LYS A 275 19.94 1.02 2.91
N LYS A 276 18.95 1.71 3.56
CA LYS A 276 18.49 1.37 4.90
C LYS A 276 17.92 -0.06 4.96
N ALA A 277 17.02 -0.38 4.03
CA ALA A 277 16.38 -1.70 3.98
C ALA A 277 17.40 -2.82 3.74
N LEU A 278 18.31 -2.66 2.77
CA LEU A 278 19.32 -3.65 2.43
C LEU A 278 20.32 -3.86 3.57
N ALA A 279 20.78 -2.79 4.21
CA ALA A 279 21.67 -2.88 5.37
C ALA A 279 21.04 -3.69 6.50
N ALA A 280 19.76 -3.51 6.78
CA ALA A 280 19.04 -4.27 7.82
C ALA A 280 18.80 -5.74 7.41
N ILE A 281 18.56 -6.02 6.13
CA ILE A 281 18.36 -7.40 5.63
C ILE A 281 19.65 -8.22 5.66
N THR A 282 20.81 -7.57 5.47
CA THR A 282 22.12 -8.24 5.35
C THR A 282 22.94 -8.19 6.65
N ALA A 283 22.46 -7.54 7.71
CA ALA A 283 23.09 -7.51 9.04
C ALA A 283 22.87 -8.84 9.79
#